data_3f370fa445e04bf0b9850cee8d8d2e4c
#
_entry.id   3f370fa445e04bf0b9850cee8d8d2e4c
#
_cell.length_a   1.000
_cell.length_b   1.000
_cell.length_c   1.000
_cell.angle_alpha   90.00
_cell.angle_beta   90.00
_cell.angle_gamma   90.00
#
_symmetry.space_group_name_H-M   'P 1'
#
loop_
_entity.id
_entity.type
_entity.pdbx_description
1 polymer ?
#
loop_
_entity_poly.entity_id
_entity_poly.type
_entity_poly.pdbx_seq_one_letter_code
_entity_poly.pdbx_strand_id
1 'polypeptide(L)'
;LKRPYHTLTASGKDTVIVAMLAGAKYPFSIDHAKAQIFNVDSLPMGVDVSRTRFAKITATGSLSIQSLISGKDTAFVETDSLDFRQPRIVTVYGRDGVSRRKYTLKVNVHKEAGDSSTWKQLVSGNSLLASAEVIRAFLVNGEAYLYALIGMQNFLLKSPLTDLSNWT
;
A
#
# COMPACT_ATOMS: atom_id res chain seq x y z
N LEU A 1 13.59 6.72 -3.59
CA LEU A 1 13.53 5.33 -3.14
C LEU A 1 13.67 4.38 -4.32
N LYS A 2 14.39 3.30 -4.16
CA LYS A 2 14.61 2.25 -5.17
C LYS A 2 13.65 1.10 -4.92
N ARG A 3 13.04 0.58 -5.98
CA ARG A 3 12.23 -0.64 -5.95
C ARG A 3 12.72 -1.59 -7.04
N PRO A 4 13.48 -2.62 -6.69
CA PRO A 4 13.80 -3.69 -7.64
C PRO A 4 12.55 -4.54 -7.90
N TYR A 5 12.33 -4.98 -9.13
CA TYR A 5 11.30 -5.95 -9.47
C TYR A 5 11.75 -6.81 -10.66
N HIS A 6 11.30 -8.05 -10.67
CA HIS A 6 11.55 -8.99 -11.75
C HIS A 6 10.64 -8.71 -12.93
N THR A 7 11.19 -8.80 -14.12
CA THR A 7 10.45 -8.73 -15.39
C THR A 7 11.12 -9.62 -16.43
N LEU A 8 10.35 -10.05 -17.42
CA LEU A 8 10.90 -10.80 -18.53
C LEU A 8 11.33 -9.85 -19.66
N THR A 9 12.52 -10.09 -20.21
CA THR A 9 12.94 -9.42 -21.45
C THR A 9 12.10 -9.90 -22.64
N ALA A 10 12.19 -9.25 -23.77
CA ALA A 10 11.55 -9.68 -25.01
C ALA A 10 11.98 -11.10 -25.46
N SER A 11 13.15 -11.56 -25.01
CA SER A 11 13.65 -12.93 -25.22
C SER A 11 13.21 -13.94 -24.16
N GLY A 12 12.36 -13.54 -23.22
CA GLY A 12 11.86 -14.41 -22.14
C GLY A 12 12.84 -14.62 -20.97
N LYS A 13 13.98 -13.90 -20.94
CA LYS A 13 14.96 -14.01 -19.86
C LYS A 13 14.52 -13.17 -18.67
N ASP A 14 14.55 -13.75 -17.47
CA ASP A 14 14.32 -13.03 -16.22
C ASP A 14 15.42 -11.98 -15.98
N THR A 15 15.00 -10.78 -15.66
CA THR A 15 15.89 -9.66 -15.35
C THR A 15 15.30 -8.80 -14.23
N VAL A 16 16.17 -8.11 -13.50
CA VAL A 16 15.78 -7.18 -12.44
C VAL A 16 15.90 -5.74 -12.93
N ILE A 17 14.80 -5.04 -12.92
CA ILE A 17 14.74 -3.60 -13.17
C ILE A 17 14.57 -2.87 -11.86
N VAL A 18 15.24 -1.72 -11.72
CA VAL A 18 15.11 -0.84 -10.54
C VAL A 18 14.27 0.36 -10.89
N ALA A 19 13.04 0.39 -10.42
CA ALA A 19 12.20 1.58 -10.52
C ALA A 19 12.57 2.60 -9.44
N MET A 20 12.52 3.88 -9.81
CA MET A 20 12.71 4.99 -8.88
C MET A 20 11.35 5.51 -8.44
N LEU A 21 11.12 5.52 -7.13
CA LEU A 21 9.89 6.07 -6.54
C LEU A 21 10.11 7.51 -6.07
N ALA A 22 9.18 8.38 -6.43
CA ALA A 22 9.14 9.75 -5.94
C ALA A 22 8.64 9.75 -4.48
N GLY A 23 9.56 9.88 -3.53
CA GLY A 23 9.24 9.86 -2.09
C GLY A 23 8.28 10.96 -1.66
N ALA A 24 8.23 12.08 -2.38
CA ALA A 24 7.29 13.18 -2.11
C ALA A 24 5.80 12.78 -2.24
N LYS A 25 5.49 11.69 -2.92
CA LYS A 25 4.12 11.14 -3.01
C LYS A 25 3.67 10.41 -1.74
N TYR A 26 4.56 10.19 -0.79
CA TYR A 26 4.28 9.46 0.44
C TYR A 26 4.49 10.37 1.65
N PRO A 27 3.52 11.27 1.94
CA PRO A 27 3.61 12.17 3.07
C PRO A 27 3.56 11.41 4.40
N PHE A 28 4.21 11.98 5.40
CA PHE A 28 4.18 11.47 6.75
C PHE A 28 3.12 12.19 7.58
N SER A 29 2.44 11.45 8.43
CA SER A 29 1.54 11.94 9.46
C SER A 29 2.19 11.84 10.84
N ILE A 30 1.83 12.76 11.72
CA ILE A 30 2.29 12.79 13.10
C ILE A 30 1.08 12.59 14.01
N ASP A 31 1.06 11.46 14.71
CA ASP A 31 0.10 11.21 15.80
C ASP A 31 0.74 11.62 17.13
N HIS A 32 0.36 12.80 17.59
CA HIS A 32 0.88 13.33 18.85
C HIS A 32 0.39 12.53 20.07
N ALA A 33 -0.81 11.97 20.03
CA ALA A 33 -1.34 11.21 21.16
C ALA A 33 -0.56 9.92 21.38
N LYS A 34 -0.28 9.20 20.30
CA LYS A 34 0.49 7.95 20.31
C LYS A 34 2.00 8.15 20.20
N ALA A 35 2.46 9.39 20.02
CA ALA A 35 3.85 9.72 19.76
C ALA A 35 4.44 8.90 18.61
N GLN A 36 3.75 8.86 17.47
CA GLN A 36 4.13 8.13 16.27
C GLN A 36 4.23 9.05 15.05
N ILE A 37 5.18 8.75 14.17
CA ILE A 37 5.35 9.39 12.86
C ILE A 37 5.39 8.26 11.84
N PHE A 38 4.54 8.31 10.81
CA PHE A 38 4.45 7.26 9.81
C PHE A 38 3.92 7.79 8.47
N ASN A 39 4.29 7.13 7.38
CA ASN A 39 3.70 7.42 6.08
C ASN A 39 2.27 6.86 6.04
N VAL A 40 1.31 7.72 5.64
CA VAL A 40 -0.12 7.38 5.56
C VAL A 40 -0.33 6.26 4.55
N ASP A 41 0.16 6.48 3.33
CA ASP A 41 0.14 5.47 2.28
C ASP A 41 1.41 4.62 2.38
N SER A 42 1.25 3.31 2.49
CA SER A 42 2.38 2.39 2.51
C SER A 42 3.15 2.42 1.20
N LEU A 43 4.47 2.37 1.28
CA LEU A 43 5.31 2.20 0.10
C LEU A 43 5.00 0.85 -0.58
N PRO A 44 5.13 0.74 -1.91
CA PRO A 44 4.94 -0.52 -2.60
C PRO A 44 5.86 -1.64 -2.07
N MET A 45 5.40 -2.88 -2.15
CA MET A 45 6.21 -4.04 -1.78
C MET A 45 7.57 -4.03 -2.51
N GLY A 46 8.61 -4.43 -1.80
CA GLY A 46 9.96 -4.53 -2.34
C GLY A 46 10.73 -3.22 -2.42
N VAL A 47 10.19 -2.12 -1.90
CA VAL A 47 10.95 -0.87 -1.80
C VAL A 47 12.07 -1.01 -0.79
N ASP A 48 13.29 -0.66 -1.22
CA ASP A 48 14.46 -0.64 -0.34
C ASP A 48 14.40 0.60 0.57
N VAL A 49 14.18 0.36 1.85
CA VAL A 49 14.17 1.38 2.91
C VAL A 49 15.43 1.36 3.78
N SER A 50 16.46 0.60 3.41
CA SER A 50 17.72 0.51 4.14
C SER A 50 18.55 1.80 4.05
N ARG A 51 18.30 2.62 3.04
CA ARG A 51 18.99 3.88 2.77
C ARG A 51 18.01 4.96 2.32
N THR A 52 17.22 5.43 3.26
CA THR A 52 16.18 6.44 3.01
C THR A 52 16.63 7.80 3.49
N ARG A 53 16.39 8.83 2.70
CA ARG A 53 16.58 10.24 3.08
C ARG A 53 15.25 10.94 3.04
N PHE A 54 15.02 11.85 3.98
CA PHE A 54 13.86 12.72 3.94
C PHE A 54 14.09 13.88 2.97
N ALA A 55 13.08 14.19 2.16
CA ALA A 55 13.16 15.34 1.27
C ALA A 55 13.09 16.67 2.02
N LYS A 56 12.33 16.68 3.13
CA LYS A 56 12.17 17.84 4.01
C LYS A 56 11.68 17.38 5.38
N ILE A 57 12.31 17.89 6.43
CA ILE A 57 11.81 17.84 7.80
C ILE A 57 11.83 19.27 8.36
N THR A 58 10.74 19.62 9.03
CA THR A 58 10.65 20.93 9.71
C THR A 58 10.29 20.71 11.17
N ALA A 59 11.10 21.25 12.07
CA ALA A 59 10.84 21.29 13.49
C ALA A 59 11.15 22.69 14.03
N THR A 60 10.48 23.06 15.12
CA THR A 60 10.73 24.36 15.77
C THR A 60 12.02 24.39 16.59
N GLY A 61 12.56 23.23 16.93
CA GLY A 61 13.81 23.05 17.66
C GLY A 61 14.71 22.02 17.01
N SER A 62 15.69 21.52 17.73
CA SER A 62 16.62 20.51 17.22
C SER A 62 16.00 19.10 17.21
N LEU A 63 16.53 18.26 16.35
CA LEU A 63 16.15 16.86 16.23
C LEU A 63 17.35 15.96 16.53
N SER A 64 17.11 14.86 17.22
CA SER A 64 18.05 13.75 17.28
C SER A 64 17.37 12.44 16.87
N ILE A 65 18.18 11.51 16.42
CA ILE A 65 17.75 10.16 16.08
C ILE A 65 18.60 9.15 16.84
N GLN A 66 17.97 8.13 17.38
CA GLN A 66 18.67 7.08 18.09
C GLN A 66 19.38 6.17 17.10
N SER A 67 20.67 5.94 17.32
CA SER A 67 21.49 5.01 16.54
C SER A 67 21.02 3.57 16.78
N LEU A 68 20.83 2.79 15.71
CA LEU A 68 20.51 1.36 15.81
C LEU A 68 21.68 0.52 16.32
N ILE A 69 22.90 1.04 16.22
CA ILE A 69 24.11 0.31 16.60
C ILE A 69 24.45 0.61 18.07
N SER A 70 24.55 1.89 18.43
CA SER A 70 25.00 2.28 19.76
C SER A 70 23.86 2.54 20.76
N GLY A 71 22.63 2.65 20.31
CA GLY A 71 21.49 3.04 21.12
C GLY A 71 21.52 4.49 21.60
N LYS A 72 22.56 5.26 21.26
CA LYS A 72 22.73 6.66 21.67
C LYS A 72 22.03 7.60 20.69
N ASP A 73 21.52 8.70 21.21
CA ASP A 73 20.93 9.77 20.41
C ASP A 73 22.05 10.53 19.68
N THR A 74 21.91 10.71 18.38
CA THR A 74 22.80 11.50 17.50
C THR A 74 22.01 12.63 16.87
N ALA A 75 22.65 13.77 16.62
CA ALA A 75 22.00 14.88 15.91
C ALA A 75 21.48 14.40 14.56
N PHE A 76 20.26 14.80 14.23
CA PHE A 76 19.68 14.49 12.93
C PHE A 76 20.23 15.43 11.86
N VAL A 77 20.74 14.88 10.78
CA VAL A 77 21.22 15.61 9.61
C VAL A 77 20.38 15.22 8.39
N GLU A 78 19.75 16.17 7.70
CA GLU A 78 18.86 15.90 6.55
C GLU A 78 19.53 15.15 5.41
N THR A 79 20.86 15.30 5.27
CA THR A 79 21.62 14.62 4.22
C THR A 79 21.92 13.17 4.52
N ASP A 80 21.73 12.73 5.75
CA ASP A 80 22.06 11.38 6.16
C ASP A 80 21.07 10.36 5.61
N SER A 81 21.61 9.24 5.17
CA SER A 81 20.81 8.06 4.83
C SER A 81 20.55 7.24 6.07
N LEU A 82 19.28 6.97 6.33
CA LEU A 82 18.82 6.23 7.49
C LEU A 82 18.22 4.88 7.08
N ASP A 83 18.44 3.87 7.91
CA ASP A 83 17.85 2.55 7.77
C ASP A 83 16.49 2.52 8.47
N PHE A 84 15.42 2.27 7.70
CA PHE A 84 14.04 2.15 8.17
C PHE A 84 13.46 0.74 8.05
N ARG A 85 14.29 -0.28 7.92
CA ARG A 85 13.82 -1.67 8.02
C ARG A 85 13.23 -1.96 9.42
N GLN A 86 13.59 -1.14 10.41
CA GLN A 86 13.00 -1.13 11.75
C GLN A 86 12.57 0.29 12.14
N PRO A 87 11.57 0.44 13.02
CA PRO A 87 11.20 1.74 13.56
C PRO A 87 12.39 2.44 14.24
N ARG A 88 12.43 3.76 14.13
CA ARG A 88 13.48 4.60 14.73
C ARG A 88 12.89 5.50 15.80
N ILE A 89 13.65 5.76 16.84
CA ILE A 89 13.28 6.77 17.84
C ILE A 89 13.86 8.12 17.42
N VAL A 90 12.98 9.10 17.31
CA VAL A 90 13.32 10.49 17.03
C VAL A 90 12.95 11.33 18.25
N THR A 91 13.87 12.14 18.72
CA THR A 91 13.63 13.09 19.82
C THR A 91 13.57 14.50 19.24
N VAL A 92 12.47 15.18 19.49
CA VAL A 92 12.27 16.60 19.16
C VAL A 92 12.51 17.42 20.41
N TYR A 93 13.40 18.37 20.32
CA TYR A 93 13.71 19.32 21.40
C TYR A 93 12.95 20.62 21.18
N GLY A 94 12.49 21.22 22.26
CA GLY A 94 11.93 22.56 22.25
C GLY A 94 13.01 23.62 22.00
N ARG A 95 12.58 24.86 21.75
CA ARG A 95 13.52 26.01 21.62
C ARG A 95 14.25 26.33 22.92
N ASP A 96 13.70 25.91 24.06
CA ASP A 96 14.30 26.05 25.37
C ASP A 96 15.51 25.13 25.60
N GLY A 97 15.74 24.16 24.67
CA GLY A 97 16.82 23.17 24.77
C GLY A 97 16.62 22.12 25.87
N VAL A 98 15.53 22.23 26.67
CA VAL A 98 15.24 21.37 27.82
C VAL A 98 14.04 20.48 27.55
N SER A 99 12.95 21.07 27.06
CA SER A 99 11.73 20.34 26.70
C SER A 99 12.01 19.40 25.55
N ARG A 100 11.56 18.14 25.69
CA ARG A 100 11.78 17.14 24.64
C ARG A 100 10.62 16.16 24.56
N ARG A 101 10.36 15.65 23.36
CA ARG A 101 9.39 14.60 23.13
C ARG A 101 9.96 13.55 22.19
N LYS A 102 9.79 12.28 22.55
CA LYS A 102 10.21 11.15 21.73
C LYS A 102 9.04 10.68 20.86
N TYR A 103 9.35 10.33 19.63
CA TYR A 103 8.43 9.74 18.68
C TYR A 103 9.02 8.46 18.11
N THR A 104 8.15 7.49 17.84
CA THR A 104 8.50 6.32 17.03
C THR A 104 8.23 6.64 15.57
N LEU A 105 9.29 6.74 14.79
CA LEU A 105 9.23 6.97 13.34
C LEU A 105 9.26 5.63 12.61
N LYS A 106 8.21 5.34 11.84
CA LYS A 106 8.04 4.10 11.10
C LYS A 106 7.79 4.39 9.63
N VAL A 107 8.45 3.63 8.77
CA VAL A 107 8.15 3.60 7.33
C VAL A 107 7.35 2.34 7.03
N ASN A 108 6.10 2.51 6.62
CA ASN A 108 5.22 1.41 6.24
C ASN A 108 5.50 1.03 4.77
N VAL A 109 5.72 -0.26 4.56
CA VAL A 109 5.88 -0.88 3.24
C VAL A 109 4.87 -1.99 3.13
N HIS A 110 4.19 -2.13 1.99
CA HIS A 110 3.29 -3.25 1.75
C HIS A 110 4.04 -4.57 1.85
N LYS A 111 3.48 -5.53 2.56
CA LYS A 111 4.06 -6.87 2.70
C LYS A 111 3.80 -7.74 1.48
N GLU A 112 2.74 -7.43 0.76
CA GLU A 112 2.29 -8.13 -0.43
C GLU A 112 2.21 -7.17 -1.60
N ALA A 113 2.51 -7.63 -2.80
CA ALA A 113 2.16 -6.89 -4.00
C ALA A 113 0.62 -6.81 -3.99
N GLY A 114 0.06 -5.60 -4.18
CA GLY A 114 -1.36 -5.49 -4.45
C GLY A 114 -1.66 -6.50 -5.55
N ASP A 115 -2.62 -7.39 -5.30
CA ASP A 115 -3.03 -8.35 -6.30
C ASP A 115 -3.27 -7.61 -7.61
N SER A 116 -2.46 -7.92 -8.60
CA SER A 116 -2.95 -7.83 -9.96
C SER A 116 -4.06 -8.87 -10.01
N SER A 117 -5.29 -8.47 -9.66
CA SER A 117 -6.44 -9.31 -9.80
C SER A 117 -6.47 -9.75 -11.25
N THR A 118 -6.01 -10.95 -11.51
CA THR A 118 -6.18 -11.61 -12.78
C THR A 118 -7.66 -11.92 -12.88
N TRP A 119 -8.38 -10.98 -13.50
CA TRP A 119 -9.78 -11.22 -13.82
C TRP A 119 -9.84 -12.41 -14.76
N LYS A 120 -10.34 -13.54 -14.28
CA LYS A 120 -10.63 -14.68 -15.10
C LYS A 120 -12.09 -14.57 -15.53
N GLN A 121 -12.33 -14.44 -16.82
CA GLN A 121 -13.66 -14.55 -17.35
C GLN A 121 -14.11 -16.02 -17.19
N LEU A 122 -15.07 -16.26 -16.30
CA LEU A 122 -15.57 -17.62 -16.02
C LEU A 122 -16.61 -18.06 -17.03
N VAL A 123 -17.43 -17.12 -17.51
CA VAL A 123 -18.50 -17.37 -18.51
C VAL A 123 -18.56 -16.19 -19.47
N SER A 124 -18.77 -16.46 -20.75
CA SER A 124 -19.01 -15.45 -21.78
C SER A 124 -20.31 -15.75 -22.54
N GLY A 125 -20.98 -14.69 -22.99
CA GLY A 125 -22.06 -14.81 -23.95
C GLY A 125 -23.40 -15.34 -23.41
N ASN A 126 -23.79 -14.99 -22.18
CA ASN A 126 -25.17 -15.25 -21.74
C ASN A 126 -26.11 -14.34 -22.50
N SER A 127 -26.89 -14.97 -23.42
CA SER A 127 -27.81 -14.27 -24.32
C SER A 127 -28.95 -13.56 -23.59
N LEU A 128 -29.36 -14.07 -22.41
CA LEU A 128 -30.38 -13.43 -21.59
C LEU A 128 -29.93 -12.08 -21.05
N LEU A 129 -28.66 -11.96 -20.70
CA LEU A 129 -28.11 -10.73 -20.14
C LEU A 129 -27.66 -9.70 -21.19
N ALA A 130 -27.62 -10.08 -22.47
CA ALA A 130 -27.16 -9.20 -23.55
C ALA A 130 -28.02 -7.94 -23.72
N SER A 131 -29.31 -8.01 -23.33
CA SER A 131 -30.26 -6.89 -23.36
C SER A 131 -30.56 -6.29 -21.99
N ALA A 132 -29.81 -6.65 -20.95
CA ALA A 132 -30.06 -6.16 -19.60
C ALA A 132 -29.65 -4.70 -19.44
N GLU A 133 -30.56 -3.87 -18.97
CA GLU A 133 -30.32 -2.45 -18.65
C GLU A 133 -29.57 -2.29 -17.31
N VAL A 134 -29.86 -3.18 -16.37
CA VAL A 134 -29.25 -3.20 -15.04
C VAL A 134 -28.87 -4.64 -14.68
N ILE A 135 -27.65 -4.85 -14.21
CA ILE A 135 -27.21 -6.12 -13.66
C ILE A 135 -26.62 -5.86 -12.28
N ARG A 136 -27.00 -6.69 -11.30
CA ARG A 136 -26.40 -6.73 -9.96
C ARG A 136 -26.07 -8.17 -9.61
N ALA A 137 -24.86 -8.41 -9.11
CA ALA A 137 -24.43 -9.72 -8.68
C ALA A 137 -24.18 -9.72 -7.17
N PHE A 138 -24.52 -10.82 -6.51
CA PHE A 138 -24.23 -11.03 -5.10
C PHE A 138 -24.04 -12.52 -4.81
N LEU A 139 -23.36 -12.83 -3.72
CA LEU A 139 -23.05 -14.19 -3.31
C LEU A 139 -23.75 -14.49 -2.00
N VAL A 140 -24.44 -15.62 -1.92
CA VAL A 140 -25.09 -16.09 -0.70
C VAL A 140 -24.90 -17.60 -0.56
N ASN A 141 -24.37 -18.04 0.55
CA ASN A 141 -24.25 -19.47 0.91
C ASN A 141 -23.62 -20.36 -0.18
N GLY A 142 -22.59 -19.86 -0.88
CA GLY A 142 -21.92 -20.62 -1.94
C GLY A 142 -22.63 -20.64 -3.29
N GLU A 143 -23.68 -19.87 -3.45
CA GLU A 143 -24.37 -19.64 -4.71
C GLU A 143 -24.16 -18.20 -5.19
N ALA A 144 -24.03 -18.03 -6.49
CA ALA A 144 -24.04 -16.74 -7.16
C ALA A 144 -25.45 -16.39 -7.62
N TYR A 145 -25.86 -15.17 -7.34
CA TYR A 145 -27.13 -14.61 -7.79
C TYR A 145 -26.89 -13.44 -8.72
N LEU A 146 -27.68 -13.37 -9.78
CA LEU A 146 -27.74 -12.23 -10.70
C LEU A 146 -29.15 -11.68 -10.72
N TYR A 147 -29.30 -10.44 -10.34
CA TYR A 147 -30.49 -9.66 -10.62
C TYR A 147 -30.29 -8.91 -11.93
N ALA A 148 -31.20 -9.03 -12.85
CA ALA A 148 -31.20 -8.32 -14.11
C ALA A 148 -32.57 -7.66 -14.39
N LEU A 149 -32.52 -6.40 -14.88
CA LEU A 149 -33.67 -5.71 -15.45
C LEU A 149 -33.55 -5.74 -16.96
N ILE A 150 -34.54 -6.33 -17.63
CA ILE A 150 -34.60 -6.46 -19.08
C ILE A 150 -35.94 -5.92 -19.54
N GLY A 151 -35.95 -4.79 -20.24
CA GLY A 151 -37.15 -4.04 -20.46
C GLY A 151 -37.82 -3.66 -19.13
N MET A 152 -39.10 -3.97 -18.96
CA MET A 152 -39.80 -3.73 -17.69
C MET A 152 -39.93 -4.98 -16.81
N GLN A 153 -39.15 -6.03 -17.06
CA GLN A 153 -39.21 -7.30 -16.32
C GLN A 153 -37.96 -7.49 -15.46
N ASN A 154 -38.18 -7.99 -14.26
CA ASN A 154 -37.10 -8.31 -13.31
C ASN A 154 -36.84 -9.82 -13.35
N PHE A 155 -35.55 -10.17 -13.46
CA PHE A 155 -35.08 -11.55 -13.44
C PHE A 155 -34.14 -11.71 -12.24
N LEU A 156 -34.30 -12.81 -11.52
CA LEU A 156 -33.39 -13.28 -10.53
C LEU A 156 -32.91 -14.66 -10.95
N LEU A 157 -31.63 -14.73 -11.28
CA LEU A 157 -30.98 -15.96 -11.71
C LEU A 157 -30.05 -16.43 -10.61
N LYS A 158 -29.87 -17.73 -10.47
CA LYS A 158 -28.88 -18.31 -9.55
C LYS A 158 -28.05 -19.39 -10.22
N SER A 159 -26.86 -19.57 -9.72
CA SER A 159 -25.92 -20.61 -10.16
C SER A 159 -24.99 -20.99 -9.01
N PRO A 160 -24.64 -22.27 -8.84
CA PRO A 160 -23.62 -22.67 -7.89
C PRO A 160 -22.28 -22.12 -8.31
N LEU A 161 -21.46 -21.66 -7.32
CA LEU A 161 -20.11 -21.12 -7.60
C LEU A 161 -19.18 -22.14 -8.26
N THR A 162 -19.49 -23.43 -8.16
CA THR A 162 -18.72 -24.52 -8.79
C THR A 162 -18.96 -24.64 -10.28
N ASP A 163 -20.11 -24.16 -10.77
CA ASP A 163 -20.44 -24.18 -12.20
C ASP A 163 -21.31 -22.96 -12.56
N LEU A 164 -20.66 -21.89 -12.98
CA LEU A 164 -21.32 -20.65 -13.40
C LEU A 164 -21.82 -20.66 -14.87
N SER A 165 -21.77 -21.80 -15.53
CA SER A 165 -22.27 -21.92 -16.90
C SER A 165 -23.79 -22.08 -16.98
N ASN A 166 -24.42 -22.57 -15.90
CA ASN A 166 -25.85 -22.83 -15.83
C ASN A 166 -26.54 -21.88 -14.83
N TRP A 167 -27.37 -20.99 -15.38
CA TRP A 167 -28.16 -20.04 -14.59
C TRP A 167 -29.66 -20.41 -14.69
N THR A 168 -30.30 -20.57 -13.55
CA THR A 168 -31.73 -20.92 -13.42
C THR A 168 -32.48 -19.84 -12.66
#